data_184a9e4c4dc594544d4950488dc9472d
#
_entry.id   184a9e4c4dc594544d4950488dc9472d
#
_cell.length_a   1.000
_cell.length_b   1.000
_cell.length_c   1.000
_cell.angle_alpha   90.00
_cell.angle_beta   90.00
_cell.angle_gamma   90.00
#
_symmetry.space_group_name_H-M   'P 1'
#
loop_
_entity.id
_entity.type
_entity.pdbx_description
1 polymer ?
#
loop_
_entity_poly.entity_id
_entity_poly.type
_entity_poly.pdbx_seq_one_letter_code
_entity_poly.pdbx_strand_id
1 'polypeptide(L)'
;MRLFSLILLLALVNCNASKNGDSAAKTTQTLPPYSGKLPLDKIKLPPGFHIGVFAEDVSNARSLCFSPNGTLFVGTRDAGQVYALRDTNGDNVADLKYTLANGLNMPNGVAFRNGSLYVAEVNRILRFDNIENRLANPPAPVVVYDQYPTESHHGWKYIAFGPDGKLYVPVGAPCNICERDNPIYAGITRLDVDNPAKGPEVVQRGVRNTVGFTWHPVTKELWFTDNGRDMLGDNIPACELNHAPKDGMHFGYPYCHQGDLPDPEYGKKHPCSDFTPPAQNLGPHTAPLGLEFGLSPNWPAEYKNQILIAEHGSWNRTDKIGYQVSLVEVNEQGQCTSYKPFASGWLQPGNEVWGRPVDLEWLPDGSLLVSDDHADAIYRIYR
;
A
#
# COMPACT_ATOMS: atom_id res chain seq x y z
N MET A 1 -81.70 19.99 23.65
CA MET A 1 -80.47 19.69 22.89
C MET A 1 -79.30 19.82 23.92
N ARG A 2 -78.76 18.69 24.28
CA ARG A 2 -77.78 18.59 25.41
C ARG A 2 -76.37 18.63 24.85
N LEU A 3 -75.51 19.58 25.31
CA LEU A 3 -74.09 19.63 25.14
C LEU A 3 -73.44 18.58 26.05
N PHE A 4 -72.59 17.76 25.50
CA PHE A 4 -71.68 16.91 26.26
C PHE A 4 -70.28 17.55 26.18
N SER A 5 -69.77 18.05 27.33
CA SER A 5 -68.39 18.47 27.49
C SER A 5 -67.52 17.24 27.77
N LEU A 6 -66.50 17.02 26.96
CA LEU A 6 -65.50 16.01 27.17
C LEU A 6 -64.29 16.64 27.84
N ILE A 7 -64.01 16.25 29.10
CA ILE A 7 -62.86 16.65 29.86
C ILE A 7 -61.70 15.76 29.48
N LEU A 8 -60.63 16.36 28.93
CA LEU A 8 -59.37 15.65 28.60
C LEU A 8 -58.44 15.76 29.79
N LEU A 9 -58.17 14.64 30.46
CA LEU A 9 -57.16 14.52 31.49
C LEU A 9 -55.77 14.39 30.88
N LEU A 10 -54.89 15.38 31.03
CA LEU A 10 -53.45 15.28 30.73
C LEU A 10 -52.76 14.58 31.88
N ALA A 11 -52.28 13.39 31.68
CA ALA A 11 -51.31 12.70 32.53
C ALA A 11 -49.90 13.17 32.16
N LEU A 12 -49.26 13.92 33.02
CA LEU A 12 -47.83 14.25 32.96
C LEU A 12 -47.02 13.05 33.39
N VAL A 13 -46.37 12.38 32.43
CA VAL A 13 -45.37 11.36 32.72
C VAL A 13 -44.02 12.06 32.85
N ASN A 14 -43.51 12.13 34.07
CA ASN A 14 -42.18 12.58 34.38
C ASN A 14 -41.18 11.48 33.99
N CYS A 15 -40.50 11.60 32.86
CA CYS A 15 -39.34 10.80 32.53
C CYS A 15 -38.09 11.37 33.19
N ASN A 16 -37.70 10.81 34.29
CA ASN A 16 -36.36 10.97 34.85
C ASN A 16 -35.36 10.22 33.95
N ALA A 17 -34.65 10.95 33.09
CA ALA A 17 -33.49 10.44 32.37
C ALA A 17 -32.30 10.34 33.32
N SER A 18 -32.04 9.15 33.85
CA SER A 18 -30.75 8.85 34.49
C SER A 18 -29.64 8.86 33.41
N LYS A 19 -28.77 9.87 33.51
CA LYS A 19 -27.50 9.89 32.79
C LYS A 19 -26.55 8.90 33.46
N ASN A 20 -26.57 7.67 33.04
CA ASN A 20 -25.44 6.75 33.22
C ASN A 20 -24.62 6.78 31.94
N GLY A 21 -23.63 7.68 31.94
CA GLY A 21 -22.57 7.64 30.96
C GLY A 21 -21.58 6.54 31.34
N ASP A 22 -21.87 5.30 30.95
CA ASP A 22 -20.86 4.27 30.90
C ASP A 22 -19.92 4.55 29.72
N SER A 23 -18.86 5.28 30.02
CA SER A 23 -17.64 5.28 29.24
C SER A 23 -17.07 3.87 29.34
N ALA A 24 -17.43 3.00 28.40
CA ALA A 24 -16.75 1.74 28.21
C ALA A 24 -15.29 2.06 27.90
N ALA A 25 -14.42 1.88 28.89
CA ALA A 25 -12.98 1.89 28.70
C ALA A 25 -12.68 0.83 27.65
N LYS A 26 -12.23 1.26 26.44
CA LYS A 26 -11.71 0.35 25.43
C LYS A 26 -10.52 -0.36 26.04
N THR A 27 -10.70 -1.60 26.44
CA THR A 27 -9.64 -2.50 26.85
C THR A 27 -8.72 -2.65 25.63
N THR A 28 -7.52 -2.12 25.72
CA THR A 28 -6.43 -2.42 24.79
C THR A 28 -6.18 -3.91 24.95
N GLN A 29 -6.64 -4.72 23.99
CA GLN A 29 -6.29 -6.13 23.93
C GLN A 29 -4.80 -6.21 23.65
N THR A 30 -4.02 -6.45 24.69
CA THR A 30 -2.62 -6.84 24.52
C THR A 30 -2.62 -8.24 23.92
N LEU A 31 -2.10 -8.38 22.72
CA LEU A 31 -1.86 -9.69 22.12
C LEU A 31 -1.02 -10.55 23.10
N PRO A 32 -1.26 -11.87 23.16
CA PRO A 32 -0.40 -12.75 23.93
C PRO A 32 1.05 -12.58 23.45
N PRO A 33 2.05 -12.79 24.34
CA PRO A 33 3.45 -12.71 23.96
C PRO A 33 3.71 -13.62 22.75
N TYR A 34 4.27 -13.06 21.68
CA TYR A 34 4.66 -13.82 20.50
C TYR A 34 5.70 -14.90 20.89
N SER A 35 5.41 -16.14 20.55
CA SER A 35 6.25 -17.31 20.85
C SER A 35 6.89 -17.95 19.61
N GLY A 36 6.72 -17.31 18.43
CA GLY A 36 7.28 -17.78 17.17
C GLY A 36 8.76 -17.46 16.98
N LYS A 37 9.25 -17.62 15.76
CA LYS A 37 10.69 -17.53 15.44
C LYS A 37 11.16 -16.13 15.00
N LEU A 38 10.23 -15.22 14.69
CA LEU A 38 10.58 -13.89 14.18
C LEU A 38 11.14 -13.03 15.34
N PRO A 39 12.27 -12.34 15.16
CA PRO A 39 12.94 -11.57 16.22
C PRO A 39 12.28 -10.19 16.38
N LEU A 40 11.02 -10.16 16.81
CA LEU A 40 10.23 -8.92 16.97
C LEU A 40 10.82 -7.98 18.02
N ASP A 41 11.57 -8.48 18.98
CA ASP A 41 12.31 -7.73 19.99
C ASP A 41 13.36 -6.79 19.40
N LYS A 42 13.82 -7.05 18.17
CA LYS A 42 14.75 -6.19 17.43
C LYS A 42 14.07 -4.99 16.78
N ILE A 43 12.74 -5.01 16.64
CA ILE A 43 11.99 -3.91 16.02
C ILE A 43 11.92 -2.73 16.99
N LYS A 44 12.27 -1.56 16.47
CA LYS A 44 12.21 -0.28 17.17
C LYS A 44 11.03 0.52 16.63
N LEU A 45 10.16 0.95 17.54
CA LEU A 45 8.98 1.76 17.27
C LEU A 45 8.99 3.02 18.15
N PRO A 46 8.23 4.07 17.78
CA PRO A 46 7.99 5.20 18.67
C PRO A 46 7.32 4.75 19.97
N PRO A 47 7.49 5.53 21.07
CA PRO A 47 6.90 5.20 22.37
C PRO A 47 5.38 4.98 22.31
N GLY A 48 4.91 3.90 22.94
CA GLY A 48 3.50 3.54 22.99
C GLY A 48 2.97 2.76 21.80
N PHE A 49 3.84 2.47 20.78
CA PHE A 49 3.51 1.53 19.72
C PHE A 49 4.07 0.15 20.03
N HIS A 50 3.37 -0.86 19.54
CA HIS A 50 3.70 -2.27 19.69
C HIS A 50 3.66 -2.95 18.32
N ILE A 51 4.39 -4.07 18.19
CA ILE A 51 4.35 -4.95 17.02
C ILE A 51 3.99 -6.37 17.44
N GLY A 52 3.15 -7.00 16.65
CA GLY A 52 2.83 -8.43 16.74
C GLY A 52 2.84 -9.05 15.35
N VAL A 53 2.57 -10.35 15.29
CA VAL A 53 2.41 -11.07 14.02
C VAL A 53 0.94 -11.24 13.75
N PHE A 54 0.47 -10.82 12.58
CA PHE A 54 -0.88 -11.09 12.09
C PHE A 54 -0.95 -12.46 11.41
N ALA A 55 0.08 -12.82 10.62
CA ALA A 55 0.17 -14.13 9.97
C ALA A 55 1.63 -14.53 9.71
N GLU A 56 1.92 -15.83 9.81
CA GLU A 56 3.19 -16.45 9.41
C GLU A 56 2.94 -17.46 8.28
N ASP A 57 4.02 -17.95 7.67
CA ASP A 57 3.98 -18.91 6.55
C ASP A 57 3.18 -18.40 5.33
N VAL A 58 3.14 -17.09 5.12
CA VAL A 58 2.54 -16.45 3.95
C VAL A 58 3.65 -16.19 2.93
N SER A 59 4.00 -17.25 2.20
CA SER A 59 5.19 -17.24 1.35
C SER A 59 5.19 -16.09 0.35
N ASN A 60 6.28 -15.30 0.37
CA ASN A 60 6.50 -14.15 -0.50
C ASN A 60 5.37 -13.10 -0.42
N ALA A 61 4.87 -12.79 0.79
CA ALA A 61 3.77 -11.86 1.04
C ALA A 61 4.11 -10.45 0.55
N ARG A 62 3.30 -9.89 -0.37
CA ARG A 62 3.54 -8.58 -0.96
C ARG A 62 2.34 -7.67 -0.83
N SER A 63 1.68 -7.29 -1.93
CA SER A 63 0.56 -6.35 -1.85
C SER A 63 -0.58 -6.89 -1.00
N LEU A 64 -1.15 -6.02 -0.20
CA LEU A 64 -2.25 -6.29 0.71
C LEU A 64 -3.52 -5.59 0.24
N CYS A 65 -4.66 -6.18 0.51
CA CYS A 65 -5.96 -5.54 0.32
C CYS A 65 -6.97 -6.13 1.30
N PHE A 66 -7.46 -5.30 2.23
CA PHE A 66 -8.45 -5.72 3.21
C PHE A 66 -9.87 -5.46 2.71
N SER A 67 -10.71 -6.48 2.71
CA SER A 67 -12.10 -6.35 2.29
C SER A 67 -13.02 -5.90 3.42
N PRO A 68 -14.18 -5.30 3.11
CA PRO A 68 -15.15 -4.88 4.11
C PRO A 68 -15.68 -6.00 5.03
N ASN A 69 -15.61 -7.26 4.58
CA ASN A 69 -16.09 -8.41 5.34
C ASN A 69 -14.99 -9.12 6.15
N GLY A 70 -13.81 -8.50 6.29
CA GLY A 70 -12.75 -8.97 7.16
C GLY A 70 -11.81 -10.01 6.54
N THR A 71 -11.69 -10.07 5.22
CA THR A 71 -10.71 -10.91 4.53
C THR A 71 -9.53 -10.05 4.08
N LEU A 72 -8.31 -10.42 4.47
CA LEU A 72 -7.09 -9.87 3.93
C LEU A 72 -6.65 -10.69 2.72
N PHE A 73 -6.64 -10.08 1.54
CA PHE A 73 -6.07 -10.66 0.33
C PHE A 73 -4.59 -10.28 0.21
N VAL A 74 -3.78 -11.25 -0.21
CA VAL A 74 -2.32 -11.08 -0.29
C VAL A 74 -1.83 -11.55 -1.65
N GLY A 75 -1.20 -10.63 -2.38
CA GLY A 75 -0.47 -10.94 -3.59
C GLY A 75 0.95 -11.42 -3.30
N THR A 76 1.56 -12.08 -4.29
CA THR A 76 2.96 -12.52 -4.20
C THR A 76 3.68 -12.21 -5.51
N ARG A 77 5.01 -12.32 -5.53
CA ARG A 77 5.77 -12.20 -6.77
C ARG A 77 6.26 -13.56 -7.23
N ASP A 78 7.31 -14.05 -6.60
CA ASP A 78 8.03 -15.25 -7.05
C ASP A 78 7.31 -16.54 -6.67
N ALA A 79 6.48 -16.52 -5.62
CA ALA A 79 5.67 -17.67 -5.24
C ALA A 79 4.54 -17.99 -6.24
N GLY A 80 4.13 -17.01 -7.05
CA GLY A 80 3.09 -17.20 -8.07
C GLY A 80 1.71 -17.55 -7.49
N GLN A 81 1.45 -17.14 -6.25
CA GLN A 81 0.25 -17.49 -5.48
C GLN A 81 -0.50 -16.22 -5.04
N VAL A 82 -1.79 -16.39 -4.78
CA VAL A 82 -2.64 -15.37 -4.13
C VAL A 82 -3.29 -16.03 -2.93
N TYR A 83 -3.20 -15.35 -1.78
CA TYR A 83 -3.77 -15.84 -0.53
C TYR A 83 -4.96 -15.01 -0.06
N ALA A 84 -5.80 -15.63 0.77
CA ALA A 84 -6.78 -14.95 1.59
C ALA A 84 -6.59 -15.39 3.05
N LEU A 85 -6.55 -14.43 3.95
CA LEU A 85 -6.37 -14.63 5.38
C LEU A 85 -7.59 -14.10 6.13
N ARG A 86 -8.00 -14.79 7.19
CA ARG A 86 -9.09 -14.36 8.06
C ARG A 86 -8.74 -14.56 9.51
N ASP A 87 -9.01 -13.55 10.30
CA ASP A 87 -9.19 -13.64 11.74
C ASP A 87 -10.66 -13.94 12.01
N THR A 88 -10.96 -15.06 12.62
CA THR A 88 -12.34 -15.53 12.87
C THR A 88 -12.75 -15.40 14.32
N ASN A 89 -11.80 -15.19 15.23
CA ASN A 89 -12.03 -15.10 16.67
C ASN A 89 -11.87 -13.66 17.21
N GLY A 90 -11.35 -12.73 16.40
CA GLY A 90 -11.21 -11.30 16.73
C GLY A 90 -9.99 -10.99 17.60
N ASP A 91 -8.96 -11.85 17.62
CA ASP A 91 -7.75 -11.63 18.39
C ASP A 91 -6.67 -10.87 17.59
N ASN A 92 -6.97 -10.52 16.33
CA ASN A 92 -6.09 -9.86 15.37
C ASN A 92 -4.88 -10.71 14.94
N VAL A 93 -5.05 -12.03 14.94
CA VAL A 93 -4.18 -13.01 14.31
C VAL A 93 -5.00 -13.82 13.32
N ALA A 94 -4.47 -14.09 12.15
CA ALA A 94 -5.20 -14.87 11.14
C ALA A 94 -5.28 -16.36 11.53
N ASP A 95 -6.50 -16.87 11.73
CA ASP A 95 -6.77 -18.29 12.02
C ASP A 95 -6.84 -19.14 10.75
N LEU A 96 -7.25 -18.54 9.64
CA LEU A 96 -7.50 -19.25 8.39
C LEU A 96 -6.65 -18.64 7.26
N LYS A 97 -6.01 -19.53 6.51
CA LYS A 97 -5.27 -19.19 5.28
C LYS A 97 -5.78 -20.04 4.12
N TYR A 98 -6.18 -19.39 3.06
CA TYR A 98 -6.61 -20.03 1.81
C TYR A 98 -5.65 -19.65 0.70
N THR A 99 -5.30 -20.60 -0.17
CA THR A 99 -4.61 -20.30 -1.43
C THR A 99 -5.67 -20.21 -2.53
N LEU A 100 -5.90 -19.00 -3.02
CA LEU A 100 -6.94 -18.71 -4.00
C LEU A 100 -6.53 -19.09 -5.42
N ALA A 101 -5.24 -18.95 -5.73
CA ALA A 101 -4.67 -19.26 -7.04
C ALA A 101 -3.20 -19.66 -6.92
N ASN A 102 -2.73 -20.47 -7.89
CA ASN A 102 -1.34 -20.93 -8.01
C ASN A 102 -0.88 -20.82 -9.46
N GLY A 103 0.44 -20.74 -9.66
CA GLY A 103 1.05 -20.76 -10.98
C GLY A 103 0.78 -19.51 -11.82
N LEU A 104 0.46 -18.39 -11.14
CA LEU A 104 0.30 -17.09 -11.77
C LEU A 104 1.66 -16.43 -12.00
N ASN A 105 1.73 -15.55 -13.02
CA ASN A 105 2.96 -14.84 -13.38
C ASN A 105 3.12 -13.57 -12.54
N MET A 106 3.86 -13.66 -11.42
CA MET A 106 4.12 -12.55 -10.51
C MET A 106 2.84 -11.79 -10.09
N PRO A 107 1.85 -12.46 -9.47
CA PRO A 107 0.56 -11.87 -9.09
C PRO A 107 0.69 -10.93 -7.89
N ASN A 108 1.48 -9.85 -8.03
CA ASN A 108 1.82 -8.97 -6.93
C ASN A 108 0.63 -8.12 -6.47
N GLY A 109 -0.06 -7.47 -7.40
CA GLY A 109 -1.12 -6.51 -7.05
C GLY A 109 -2.45 -7.20 -6.83
N VAL A 110 -3.10 -6.85 -5.71
CA VAL A 110 -4.45 -7.29 -5.36
C VAL A 110 -5.32 -6.08 -5.04
N ALA A 111 -6.58 -6.08 -5.49
CA ALA A 111 -7.55 -5.04 -5.18
C ALA A 111 -8.96 -5.62 -5.09
N PHE A 112 -9.79 -5.12 -4.19
CA PHE A 112 -11.13 -5.63 -3.98
C PHE A 112 -12.20 -4.57 -4.32
N ARG A 113 -13.21 -4.96 -5.11
CA ARG A 113 -14.34 -4.09 -5.43
C ARG A 113 -15.60 -4.92 -5.69
N ASN A 114 -16.72 -4.53 -5.08
CA ASN A 114 -18.04 -5.09 -5.34
C ASN A 114 -18.11 -6.64 -5.21
N GLY A 115 -17.47 -7.21 -4.18
CA GLY A 115 -17.46 -8.66 -3.94
C GLY A 115 -16.47 -9.44 -4.79
N SER A 116 -15.70 -8.79 -5.66
CA SER A 116 -14.72 -9.42 -6.54
C SER A 116 -13.30 -9.00 -6.18
N LEU A 117 -12.37 -9.96 -6.22
CA LEU A 117 -10.94 -9.73 -6.10
C LEU A 117 -10.34 -9.58 -7.50
N TYR A 118 -9.61 -8.49 -7.71
CA TYR A 118 -8.79 -8.25 -8.89
C TYR A 118 -7.34 -8.58 -8.57
N VAL A 119 -6.67 -9.25 -9.51
CA VAL A 119 -5.27 -9.67 -9.38
C VAL A 119 -4.51 -9.25 -10.62
N ALA A 120 -3.38 -8.57 -10.43
CA ALA A 120 -2.52 -8.17 -11.54
C ALA A 120 -1.34 -9.13 -11.68
N GLU A 121 -1.26 -9.78 -12.82
CA GLU A 121 -0.05 -10.45 -13.31
C GLU A 121 0.81 -9.47 -14.12
N VAL A 122 1.94 -9.92 -14.65
CA VAL A 122 2.83 -9.07 -15.46
C VAL A 122 2.09 -8.41 -16.62
N ASN A 123 1.26 -9.14 -17.34
CA ASN A 123 0.64 -8.67 -18.59
C ASN A 123 -0.89 -8.67 -18.58
N ARG A 124 -1.53 -9.09 -17.49
CA ARG A 124 -3.00 -9.19 -17.47
C ARG A 124 -3.59 -8.90 -16.10
N ILE A 125 -4.85 -8.48 -16.12
CA ILE A 125 -5.70 -8.28 -14.94
C ILE A 125 -6.74 -9.40 -14.91
N LEU A 126 -6.75 -10.15 -13.81
CA LEU A 126 -7.70 -11.21 -13.53
C LEU A 126 -8.75 -10.73 -12.53
N ARG A 127 -9.94 -11.36 -12.54
CA ARG A 127 -11.01 -11.11 -11.56
C ARG A 127 -11.59 -12.42 -11.06
N PHE A 128 -11.69 -12.55 -9.75
CA PHE A 128 -12.35 -13.67 -9.05
C PHE A 128 -13.69 -13.16 -8.49
N ASP A 129 -14.79 -13.57 -9.11
CA ASP A 129 -16.12 -13.10 -8.76
C ASP A 129 -16.67 -13.77 -7.49
N ASN A 130 -17.37 -12.97 -6.65
CA ASN A 130 -17.98 -13.44 -5.39
C ASN A 130 -16.99 -14.21 -4.51
N ILE A 131 -15.78 -13.70 -4.40
CA ILE A 131 -14.64 -14.45 -3.83
C ILE A 131 -14.79 -14.74 -2.35
N GLU A 132 -15.32 -13.81 -1.55
CA GLU A 132 -15.43 -13.96 -0.10
C GLU A 132 -16.35 -15.11 0.32
N ASN A 133 -17.33 -15.48 -0.50
CA ASN A 133 -18.20 -16.62 -0.29
C ASN A 133 -17.58 -17.94 -0.79
N ARG A 134 -16.40 -17.91 -1.39
CA ARG A 134 -15.79 -19.02 -2.10
C ARG A 134 -14.30 -19.22 -1.79
N LEU A 135 -13.81 -18.73 -0.64
CA LEU A 135 -12.39 -18.79 -0.27
C LEU A 135 -11.83 -20.21 -0.30
N ALA A 136 -12.60 -21.20 0.18
CA ALA A 136 -12.19 -22.60 0.19
C ALA A 136 -12.25 -23.28 -1.21
N ASN A 137 -13.09 -22.76 -2.10
CA ASN A 137 -13.26 -23.27 -3.47
C ASN A 137 -13.35 -22.06 -4.43
N PRO A 138 -12.25 -21.38 -4.71
CA PRO A 138 -12.26 -20.17 -5.51
C PRO A 138 -12.75 -20.46 -6.94
N PRO A 139 -13.46 -19.51 -7.56
CA PRO A 139 -13.90 -19.64 -8.94
C PRO A 139 -12.70 -19.56 -9.88
N ALA A 140 -12.83 -20.09 -11.09
CA ALA A 140 -11.88 -19.78 -12.16
C ALA A 140 -11.88 -18.27 -12.41
N PRO A 141 -10.71 -17.61 -12.54
CA PRO A 141 -10.64 -16.19 -12.79
C PRO A 141 -11.15 -15.82 -14.19
N VAL A 142 -11.79 -14.66 -14.26
CA VAL A 142 -12.14 -14.01 -15.53
C VAL A 142 -10.97 -13.12 -15.94
N VAL A 143 -10.52 -13.20 -17.19
CA VAL A 143 -9.54 -12.26 -17.74
C VAL A 143 -10.27 -10.95 -18.05
N VAL A 144 -9.92 -9.88 -17.32
CA VAL A 144 -10.49 -8.53 -17.53
C VAL A 144 -9.75 -7.81 -18.66
N TYR A 145 -8.41 -7.89 -18.64
CA TYR A 145 -7.55 -7.27 -19.65
C TYR A 145 -6.22 -8.03 -19.72
N ASP A 146 -5.67 -8.27 -20.93
CA ASP A 146 -4.48 -9.10 -21.16
C ASP A 146 -3.46 -8.50 -22.14
N GLN A 147 -3.54 -7.18 -22.36
CA GLN A 147 -2.68 -6.49 -23.34
C GLN A 147 -1.67 -5.52 -22.68
N TYR A 148 -1.35 -5.73 -21.40
CA TYR A 148 -0.21 -5.06 -20.79
C TYR A 148 1.11 -5.66 -21.33
N PRO A 149 2.23 -4.90 -21.27
CA PRO A 149 3.55 -5.42 -21.66
C PRO A 149 3.92 -6.71 -20.93
N THR A 150 4.69 -7.57 -21.60
CA THR A 150 5.05 -8.92 -21.12
C THR A 150 6.42 -8.99 -20.48
N GLU A 151 7.20 -7.91 -20.51
CA GLU A 151 8.52 -7.86 -19.90
C GLU A 151 8.43 -8.03 -18.39
N SER A 152 9.24 -8.94 -17.84
CA SER A 152 9.28 -9.25 -16.42
C SER A 152 10.07 -8.21 -15.60
N HIS A 153 11.03 -7.50 -16.23
CA HIS A 153 11.81 -6.46 -15.57
C HIS A 153 10.89 -5.28 -15.21
N HIS A 154 10.74 -4.96 -13.94
CA HIS A 154 9.72 -4.05 -13.38
C HIS A 154 8.28 -4.40 -13.85
N GLY A 155 8.05 -5.69 -14.15
CA GLY A 155 6.79 -6.16 -14.73
C GLY A 155 5.69 -6.41 -13.70
N TRP A 156 6.04 -6.75 -12.45
CA TRP A 156 5.05 -6.95 -11.40
C TRP A 156 4.35 -5.64 -11.05
N LYS A 157 3.05 -5.68 -10.81
CA LYS A 157 2.22 -4.49 -10.69
C LYS A 157 1.61 -4.39 -9.30
N TYR A 158 1.60 -3.21 -8.74
CA TYR A 158 0.70 -2.84 -7.67
C TYR A 158 -0.62 -2.36 -8.31
N ILE A 159 -1.76 -2.64 -7.71
CA ILE A 159 -3.05 -2.14 -8.21
C ILE A 159 -3.94 -1.67 -7.06
N ALA A 160 -4.70 -0.61 -7.31
CA ALA A 160 -5.76 -0.15 -6.41
C ALA A 160 -6.83 0.61 -7.20
N PHE A 161 -8.06 0.61 -6.68
CA PHE A 161 -9.14 1.41 -7.27
C PHE A 161 -9.03 2.86 -6.80
N GLY A 162 -8.99 3.79 -7.75
CA GLY A 162 -8.95 5.22 -7.47
C GLY A 162 -10.30 5.80 -7.04
N PRO A 163 -10.31 7.06 -6.57
CA PRO A 163 -11.54 7.76 -6.22
C PRO A 163 -12.54 7.90 -7.37
N ASP A 164 -12.07 7.77 -8.61
CA ASP A 164 -12.85 7.76 -9.85
C ASP A 164 -13.45 6.37 -10.18
N GLY A 165 -13.21 5.36 -9.33
CA GLY A 165 -13.68 3.99 -9.50
C GLY A 165 -12.93 3.19 -10.56
N LYS A 166 -11.87 3.73 -11.17
CA LYS A 166 -11.02 3.01 -12.12
C LYS A 166 -9.87 2.30 -11.44
N LEU A 167 -9.36 1.24 -12.04
CA LEU A 167 -8.22 0.49 -11.54
C LEU A 167 -6.92 1.14 -12.02
N TYR A 168 -6.10 1.63 -11.09
CA TYR A 168 -4.79 2.18 -11.39
C TYR A 168 -3.76 1.06 -11.44
N VAL A 169 -2.89 1.11 -12.46
CA VAL A 169 -1.93 0.05 -12.78
C VAL A 169 -0.63 0.69 -13.27
N PRO A 170 0.46 0.65 -12.52
CA PRO A 170 1.76 1.14 -12.98
C PRO A 170 2.35 0.16 -14.00
N VAL A 171 3.07 0.70 -14.96
CA VAL A 171 3.85 -0.05 -15.94
C VAL A 171 5.29 0.44 -15.87
N GLY A 172 6.15 -0.31 -15.22
CA GLY A 172 7.55 0.07 -15.04
C GLY A 172 8.34 0.09 -16.36
N ALA A 173 9.50 0.75 -16.33
CA ALA A 173 10.44 0.71 -17.43
C ALA A 173 10.98 -0.73 -17.59
N PRO A 174 11.06 -1.29 -18.83
CA PRO A 174 11.51 -2.66 -19.04
C PRO A 174 13.04 -2.82 -18.99
N CYS A 175 13.73 -1.93 -18.29
CA CYS A 175 15.18 -1.81 -18.24
C CYS A 175 15.61 -0.98 -17.01
N ASN A 176 16.90 -0.98 -16.70
CA ASN A 176 17.46 -0.06 -15.69
C ASN A 176 17.26 1.40 -16.12
N ILE A 177 17.68 1.72 -17.35
CA ILE A 177 17.53 3.03 -17.97
C ILE A 177 17.32 2.86 -19.48
N CYS A 178 16.26 3.38 -20.02
CA CYS A 178 15.97 3.40 -21.45
C CYS A 178 14.81 4.34 -21.77
N GLU A 179 14.83 4.83 -22.99
CA GLU A 179 13.70 5.52 -23.59
C GLU A 179 12.87 4.53 -24.42
N ARG A 180 11.56 4.63 -24.39
CA ARG A 180 10.63 3.78 -25.14
C ARG A 180 9.60 4.62 -25.87
N ASP A 181 9.34 4.28 -27.14
CA ASP A 181 8.34 4.96 -27.97
C ASP A 181 6.91 4.72 -27.47
N ASN A 182 6.63 3.54 -26.93
CA ASN A 182 5.32 3.24 -26.38
C ASN A 182 5.15 3.95 -25.01
N PRO A 183 4.24 4.93 -24.91
CA PRO A 183 4.07 5.77 -23.71
C PRO A 183 3.49 5.03 -22.52
N ILE A 184 3.13 3.76 -22.65
CA ILE A 184 2.64 2.95 -21.53
C ILE A 184 3.74 2.64 -20.51
N TYR A 185 5.00 2.53 -20.99
CA TYR A 185 6.15 2.26 -20.12
C TYR A 185 6.54 3.47 -19.29
N ALA A 186 7.15 3.21 -18.16
CA ALA A 186 7.58 4.23 -17.22
C ALA A 186 6.44 5.20 -16.86
N GLY A 187 5.28 4.64 -16.53
CA GLY A 187 4.10 5.43 -16.22
C GLY A 187 3.12 4.74 -15.29
N ILE A 188 2.15 5.50 -14.84
CA ILE A 188 0.97 5.01 -14.15
C ILE A 188 -0.20 5.09 -15.12
N THR A 189 -0.93 3.98 -15.26
CA THR A 189 -2.12 3.90 -16.08
C THR A 189 -3.36 3.70 -15.23
N ARG A 190 -4.54 3.99 -15.79
CA ARG A 190 -5.82 3.59 -15.21
C ARG A 190 -6.68 2.84 -16.24
N LEU A 191 -7.31 1.77 -15.79
CA LEU A 191 -8.15 0.88 -16.59
C LEU A 191 -9.60 0.97 -16.09
N ASP A 192 -10.54 1.24 -17.01
CA ASP A 192 -11.95 1.08 -16.75
C ASP A 192 -12.31 -0.42 -16.85
N VAL A 193 -12.38 -1.11 -15.70
CA VAL A 193 -12.65 -2.56 -15.67
C VAL A 193 -14.07 -2.93 -16.06
N ASP A 194 -14.96 -1.96 -16.14
CA ASP A 194 -16.33 -2.14 -16.64
C ASP A 194 -16.41 -1.97 -18.17
N ASN A 195 -15.37 -1.34 -18.79
CA ASN A 195 -15.20 -1.19 -20.23
C ASN A 195 -13.77 -1.45 -20.68
N PRO A 196 -13.21 -2.64 -20.40
CA PRO A 196 -11.79 -2.91 -20.58
C PRO A 196 -11.32 -2.86 -22.05
N ALA A 197 -12.24 -3.01 -23.01
CA ALA A 197 -11.94 -2.93 -24.44
C ALA A 197 -11.39 -1.55 -24.88
N LYS A 198 -11.60 -0.48 -24.12
CA LYS A 198 -11.00 0.83 -24.37
C LYS A 198 -9.49 0.86 -24.13
N GLY A 199 -8.96 -0.13 -23.40
CA GLY A 199 -7.58 -0.16 -22.95
C GLY A 199 -7.31 0.83 -21.81
N PRO A 200 -6.08 0.77 -21.24
CA PRO A 200 -5.64 1.67 -20.17
C PRO A 200 -5.28 3.06 -20.71
N GLU A 201 -5.58 4.08 -19.92
CA GLU A 201 -5.16 5.47 -20.13
C GLU A 201 -3.89 5.75 -19.32
N VAL A 202 -2.88 6.38 -19.92
CA VAL A 202 -1.67 6.82 -19.21
C VAL A 202 -1.97 8.13 -18.49
N VAL A 203 -1.92 8.12 -17.15
CA VAL A 203 -2.23 9.28 -16.32
C VAL A 203 -0.99 9.98 -15.78
N GLN A 204 0.12 9.26 -15.56
CA GLN A 204 1.41 9.84 -15.16
C GLN A 204 2.53 9.23 -15.99
N ARG A 205 3.60 9.99 -16.23
CA ARG A 205 4.76 9.62 -17.07
C ARG A 205 6.07 9.89 -16.34
N GLY A 206 7.15 9.28 -16.85
CA GLY A 206 8.48 9.49 -16.29
C GLY A 206 8.65 8.87 -14.91
N VAL A 207 7.98 7.75 -14.67
CA VAL A 207 7.99 6.98 -13.43
C VAL A 207 8.67 5.65 -13.69
N ARG A 208 9.90 5.47 -13.19
CA ARG A 208 10.73 4.30 -13.53
C ARG A 208 10.13 2.98 -13.06
N ASN A 209 9.80 2.87 -11.79
CA ASN A 209 9.30 1.62 -11.17
C ASN A 209 8.52 1.92 -9.89
N THR A 210 7.25 2.22 -10.03
CA THR A 210 6.32 2.37 -8.91
C THR A 210 5.75 1.01 -8.51
N VAL A 211 5.85 0.67 -7.22
CA VAL A 211 5.27 -0.54 -6.63
C VAL A 211 4.38 -0.19 -5.43
N GLY A 212 3.95 1.03 -5.33
CA GLY A 212 3.01 1.50 -4.32
C GLY A 212 2.52 2.91 -4.62
N PHE A 213 1.23 3.12 -4.43
CA PHE A 213 0.59 4.42 -4.53
C PHE A 213 -0.68 4.43 -3.69
N THR A 214 -1.08 5.61 -3.25
CA THR A 214 -2.33 5.83 -2.51
C THR A 214 -2.87 7.23 -2.80
N TRP A 215 -4.05 7.56 -2.31
CA TRP A 215 -4.65 8.88 -2.47
C TRP A 215 -4.75 9.61 -1.14
N HIS A 216 -4.42 10.88 -1.16
CA HIS A 216 -4.60 11.72 0.01
C HIS A 216 -6.06 11.65 0.50
N PRO A 217 -6.31 11.38 1.80
CA PRO A 217 -7.65 11.05 2.29
C PRO A 217 -8.68 12.20 2.10
N VAL A 218 -8.21 13.44 2.02
CA VAL A 218 -9.06 14.64 1.88
C VAL A 218 -9.07 15.14 0.43
N THR A 219 -7.90 15.45 -0.15
CA THR A 219 -7.82 16.07 -1.49
C THR A 219 -8.02 15.07 -2.62
N LYS A 220 -7.86 13.76 -2.35
CA LYS A 220 -7.94 12.67 -3.34
C LYS A 220 -6.86 12.73 -4.42
N GLU A 221 -5.80 13.47 -4.19
CA GLU A 221 -4.64 13.56 -5.05
C GLU A 221 -3.77 12.33 -4.91
N LEU A 222 -3.17 11.89 -6.00
CA LEU A 222 -2.34 10.69 -6.07
C LEU A 222 -0.95 10.92 -5.48
N TRP A 223 -0.51 10.03 -4.60
CA TRP A 223 0.85 9.95 -4.09
C TRP A 223 1.42 8.57 -4.38
N PHE A 224 2.68 8.51 -4.79
CA PHE A 224 3.32 7.24 -5.15
C PHE A 224 4.82 7.26 -4.90
N THR A 225 5.39 6.08 -4.66
CA THR A 225 6.83 5.88 -4.55
C THR A 225 7.43 5.56 -5.92
N ASP A 226 8.68 5.95 -6.17
CA ASP A 226 9.42 5.52 -7.36
C ASP A 226 10.84 5.09 -7.01
N ASN A 227 11.25 3.95 -7.56
CA ASN A 227 12.57 3.39 -7.39
C ASN A 227 13.55 4.01 -8.39
N GLY A 228 14.57 4.72 -7.92
CA GLY A 228 15.62 5.33 -8.72
C GLY A 228 16.43 4.31 -9.53
N ARG A 229 17.14 4.78 -10.58
CA ARG A 229 17.99 3.92 -11.40
C ARG A 229 19.15 3.33 -10.60
N ASP A 230 19.59 2.16 -11.01
CA ASP A 230 20.75 1.50 -10.44
C ASP A 230 22.06 1.91 -11.14
N MET A 231 23.21 1.55 -10.53
CA MET A 231 24.56 1.63 -11.09
C MET A 231 25.09 3.06 -11.30
N LEU A 232 24.71 4.00 -10.43
CA LEU A 232 25.36 5.32 -10.30
C LEU A 232 26.17 5.46 -8.99
N GLY A 233 26.41 4.34 -8.30
CA GLY A 233 27.10 4.29 -7.00
C GLY A 233 26.13 4.24 -5.81
N ASP A 234 26.68 4.21 -4.60
CA ASP A 234 25.90 3.98 -3.38
C ASP A 234 24.96 5.14 -3.01
N ASN A 235 25.30 6.37 -3.36
CA ASN A 235 24.69 7.55 -2.79
C ASN A 235 23.75 8.29 -3.75
N ILE A 236 23.64 7.87 -5.00
CA ILE A 236 22.78 8.49 -6.03
C ILE A 236 22.22 7.43 -6.99
N PRO A 237 21.05 7.70 -7.59
CA PRO A 237 20.10 8.73 -7.19
C PRO A 237 19.30 8.33 -5.93
N ALA A 238 18.69 9.30 -5.30
CA ALA A 238 17.65 9.06 -4.32
C ALA A 238 16.47 8.29 -4.98
N CYS A 239 15.78 7.46 -4.20
CA CYS A 239 14.41 7.06 -4.52
C CYS A 239 13.45 8.21 -4.18
N GLU A 240 12.21 8.13 -4.64
CA GLU A 240 11.31 9.28 -4.63
C GLU A 240 9.96 8.95 -4.00
N LEU A 241 9.42 9.92 -3.25
CA LEU A 241 8.00 10.06 -2.98
C LEU A 241 7.48 11.19 -3.87
N ASN A 242 6.52 10.87 -4.72
CA ASN A 242 5.97 11.78 -5.71
C ASN A 242 4.52 12.15 -5.38
N HIS A 243 4.13 13.38 -5.70
CA HIS A 243 2.79 13.92 -5.57
C HIS A 243 2.24 14.36 -6.93
N ALA A 244 1.12 13.80 -7.32
CA ALA A 244 0.46 14.08 -8.59
C ALA A 244 -0.95 14.65 -8.38
N PRO A 245 -1.10 15.97 -8.19
CA PRO A 245 -2.41 16.61 -8.00
C PRO A 245 -3.29 16.61 -9.25
N LYS A 246 -2.76 16.25 -10.41
CA LYS A 246 -3.49 16.16 -11.67
C LYS A 246 -2.92 15.11 -12.61
N ASP A 247 -3.70 14.70 -13.60
CA ASP A 247 -3.25 13.83 -14.68
C ASP A 247 -2.26 14.55 -15.62
N GLY A 248 -1.47 13.77 -16.35
CA GLY A 248 -0.58 14.22 -17.41
C GLY A 248 0.76 14.80 -16.95
N MET A 249 1.13 14.63 -15.67
CA MET A 249 2.42 15.06 -15.17
C MET A 249 3.55 14.11 -15.58
N HIS A 250 4.78 14.62 -15.63
CA HIS A 250 5.98 13.88 -15.96
C HIS A 250 7.05 14.04 -14.87
N PHE A 251 7.54 12.91 -14.32
CA PHE A 251 8.40 12.87 -13.14
C PHE A 251 9.88 12.61 -13.42
N GLY A 252 10.31 12.80 -14.67
CA GLY A 252 11.72 12.93 -15.06
C GLY A 252 12.34 11.73 -15.74
N TYR A 253 12.03 10.48 -15.38
CA TYR A 253 12.65 9.31 -16.01
C TYR A 253 12.36 9.26 -17.53
N PRO A 254 13.36 8.98 -18.41
CA PRO A 254 14.74 8.59 -18.11
C PRO A 254 15.75 9.77 -18.06
N TYR A 255 15.31 11.01 -18.10
CA TYR A 255 16.16 12.18 -18.32
C TYR A 255 16.71 12.81 -17.05
N CYS A 256 15.90 12.79 -15.99
CA CYS A 256 16.23 13.42 -14.71
C CYS A 256 15.81 12.50 -13.54
N HIS A 257 16.61 12.48 -12.49
CA HIS A 257 16.40 11.73 -11.27
C HIS A 257 16.37 12.68 -10.07
N GLN A 258 15.66 12.31 -9.00
CA GLN A 258 15.58 13.07 -7.75
C GLN A 258 15.27 14.58 -7.89
N GLY A 259 14.78 15.00 -9.06
CA GLY A 259 14.39 16.37 -9.37
C GLY A 259 15.51 17.29 -9.87
N ASP A 260 16.78 16.96 -9.65
CA ASP A 260 17.93 17.82 -9.96
C ASP A 260 19.15 17.12 -10.55
N LEU A 261 19.12 15.79 -10.67
CA LEU A 261 20.23 15.00 -11.20
C LEU A 261 19.98 14.59 -12.65
N PRO A 262 20.60 15.24 -13.66
CA PRO A 262 20.49 14.82 -15.05
C PRO A 262 21.07 13.41 -15.24
N ASP A 263 20.38 12.57 -15.99
CA ASP A 263 20.88 11.24 -16.32
C ASP A 263 22.16 11.35 -17.19
N PRO A 264 23.21 10.57 -16.92
CA PRO A 264 24.45 10.62 -17.70
C PRO A 264 24.28 10.30 -19.19
N GLU A 265 23.29 9.47 -19.56
CA GLU A 265 23.05 9.03 -20.94
C GLU A 265 21.97 9.89 -21.62
N TYR A 266 20.87 10.18 -20.90
CA TYR A 266 19.67 10.81 -21.47
C TYR A 266 19.49 12.27 -21.05
N GLY A 267 20.10 12.74 -19.97
CA GLY A 267 19.84 14.06 -19.39
C GLY A 267 20.18 15.27 -20.28
N LYS A 268 20.98 15.05 -21.35
CA LYS A 268 21.26 16.11 -22.35
C LYS A 268 20.07 16.40 -23.27
N LYS A 269 19.09 15.50 -23.34
CA LYS A 269 17.91 15.69 -24.22
C LYS A 269 16.89 16.65 -23.61
N HIS A 270 16.74 16.61 -22.29
CA HIS A 270 15.78 17.42 -21.54
C HIS A 270 16.38 17.85 -20.20
N PRO A 271 16.35 19.14 -19.85
CA PRO A 271 16.80 19.59 -18.53
C PRO A 271 15.81 19.17 -17.43
N CYS A 272 16.29 19.01 -16.21
CA CYS A 272 15.44 18.64 -15.06
C CYS A 272 14.27 19.61 -14.83
N SER A 273 14.42 20.87 -15.21
CA SER A 273 13.36 21.89 -15.10
C SER A 273 12.11 21.62 -15.94
N ASP A 274 12.17 20.71 -16.90
CA ASP A 274 11.02 20.31 -17.74
C ASP A 274 10.06 19.37 -16.98
N PHE A 275 10.48 18.86 -15.82
CA PHE A 275 9.78 17.79 -15.11
C PHE A 275 9.32 18.23 -13.73
N THR A 276 8.34 17.50 -13.20
CA THR A 276 7.89 17.65 -11.82
C THR A 276 8.93 17.03 -10.89
N PRO A 277 9.50 17.79 -9.95
CA PRO A 277 10.40 17.22 -8.95
C PRO A 277 9.61 16.35 -7.94
N PRO A 278 10.28 15.39 -7.28
CA PRO A 278 9.67 14.63 -6.20
C PRO A 278 9.22 15.56 -5.05
N ALA A 279 8.15 15.16 -4.37
CA ALA A 279 7.70 15.84 -3.15
C ALA A 279 8.70 15.64 -2.00
N GLN A 280 9.34 14.45 -1.96
CA GLN A 280 10.40 14.12 -1.02
C GLN A 280 11.40 13.15 -1.66
N ASN A 281 12.69 13.51 -1.62
CA ASN A 281 13.76 12.57 -1.89
C ASN A 281 13.90 11.61 -0.69
N LEU A 282 13.81 10.31 -0.98
CA LEU A 282 14.03 9.23 -0.02
C LEU A 282 15.51 8.80 -0.07
N GLY A 283 15.90 7.85 0.78
CA GLY A 283 17.28 7.34 0.73
C GLY A 283 17.61 6.70 -0.63
N PRO A 284 18.87 6.81 -1.11
CA PRO A 284 19.27 6.17 -2.37
C PRO A 284 19.19 4.64 -2.23
N HIS A 285 18.51 4.01 -3.20
CA HIS A 285 18.32 2.55 -3.26
C HIS A 285 17.52 1.93 -2.10
N THR A 286 16.75 2.71 -1.33
CA THR A 286 15.92 2.18 -0.23
C THR A 286 14.82 1.24 -0.72
N ALA A 287 14.55 1.23 -2.02
CA ALA A 287 13.47 0.47 -2.64
C ALA A 287 12.11 0.73 -1.95
N PRO A 288 11.60 1.97 -1.95
CA PRO A 288 10.30 2.29 -1.39
C PRO A 288 9.20 1.63 -2.24
N LEU A 289 8.28 0.94 -1.57
CA LEU A 289 7.20 0.18 -2.21
C LEU A 289 5.84 0.73 -1.75
N GLY A 290 5.06 -0.06 -0.98
CA GLY A 290 3.77 0.34 -0.48
C GLY A 290 3.82 1.58 0.42
N LEU A 291 2.77 2.37 0.38
CA LEU A 291 2.63 3.54 1.24
C LEU A 291 1.17 3.77 1.63
N GLU A 292 0.97 4.32 2.83
CA GLU A 292 -0.34 4.68 3.34
C GLU A 292 -0.32 6.00 4.10
N PHE A 293 -1.43 6.74 4.02
CA PHE A 293 -1.64 7.88 4.91
C PHE A 293 -2.06 7.42 6.30
N GLY A 294 -1.65 8.15 7.33
CA GLY A 294 -2.05 7.90 8.71
C GLY A 294 -3.56 8.15 8.90
N LEU A 295 -4.35 7.08 8.94
CA LEU A 295 -5.81 7.12 9.00
C LEU A 295 -6.37 6.72 10.36
N SER A 296 -5.55 6.09 11.22
CA SER A 296 -6.02 5.54 12.49
C SER A 296 -6.49 6.62 13.47
N PRO A 297 -7.74 6.54 13.96
CA PRO A 297 -8.21 7.43 15.01
C PRO A 297 -7.59 7.11 16.39
N ASN A 298 -6.95 5.94 16.52
CA ASN A 298 -6.33 5.48 17.76
C ASN A 298 -4.85 5.90 17.88
N TRP A 299 -4.27 6.39 16.79
CA TRP A 299 -2.89 6.91 16.80
C TRP A 299 -2.86 8.37 17.22
N PRO A 300 -1.73 8.88 17.77
CA PRO A 300 -1.58 10.29 18.09
C PRO A 300 -1.86 11.20 16.89
N ALA A 301 -2.37 12.39 17.17
CA ALA A 301 -2.80 13.35 16.15
C ALA A 301 -1.68 13.75 15.19
N GLU A 302 -0.42 13.72 15.63
CA GLU A 302 0.76 14.01 14.82
C GLU A 302 0.99 13.04 13.66
N TYR A 303 0.39 11.83 13.70
CA TYR A 303 0.46 10.85 12.59
C TYR A 303 -0.69 11.00 11.59
N LYS A 304 -1.70 11.80 11.91
CA LYS A 304 -2.86 11.97 11.04
C LYS A 304 -2.46 12.63 9.73
N ASN A 305 -2.83 12.01 8.60
CA ASN A 305 -2.50 12.44 7.24
C ASN A 305 -0.99 12.53 6.95
N GLN A 306 -0.14 11.94 7.78
CA GLN A 306 1.27 11.73 7.48
C GLN A 306 1.43 10.48 6.63
N ILE A 307 2.55 10.34 5.92
CA ILE A 307 2.75 9.23 4.98
C ILE A 307 3.70 8.21 5.60
N LEU A 308 3.26 6.96 5.70
CA LEU A 308 4.07 5.81 6.03
C LEU A 308 4.48 5.10 4.75
N ILE A 309 5.75 4.68 4.64
CA ILE A 309 6.29 4.03 3.44
C ILE A 309 7.04 2.77 3.85
N ALA A 310 6.71 1.64 3.22
CA ALA A 310 7.48 0.42 3.35
C ALA A 310 8.72 0.49 2.45
N GLU A 311 9.91 0.46 3.06
CA GLU A 311 11.18 0.44 2.37
C GLU A 311 11.75 -0.97 2.38
N HIS A 312 11.74 -1.62 1.23
CA HIS A 312 12.15 -3.01 1.05
C HIS A 312 13.67 -3.22 1.25
N GLY A 313 14.45 -2.15 1.10
CA GLY A 313 15.87 -2.12 1.37
C GLY A 313 16.76 -2.34 0.16
N SER A 314 17.96 -1.81 0.25
CA SER A 314 18.94 -1.77 -0.83
C SER A 314 19.56 -3.14 -1.11
N TRP A 315 19.72 -3.47 -2.39
CA TRP A 315 20.44 -4.67 -2.84
C TRP A 315 21.82 -4.35 -3.42
N ASN A 316 22.02 -3.14 -3.93
CA ASN A 316 23.19 -2.69 -4.70
C ASN A 316 24.02 -1.61 -4.00
N ARG A 317 24.02 -1.60 -2.65
CA ARG A 317 24.86 -0.71 -1.85
C ARG A 317 25.91 -1.51 -1.05
N THR A 318 27.05 -0.88 -0.81
CA THR A 318 28.09 -1.40 0.10
C THR A 318 27.55 -1.54 1.51
N ASP A 319 27.03 -0.43 2.05
CA ASP A 319 26.29 -0.42 3.31
C ASP A 319 24.80 -0.36 3.02
N LYS A 320 24.08 -1.40 3.45
CA LYS A 320 22.62 -1.50 3.23
C LYS A 320 21.88 -0.43 4.01
N ILE A 321 20.80 0.08 3.40
CA ILE A 321 19.83 1.01 4.03
C ILE A 321 18.40 0.63 3.63
N GLY A 322 17.41 1.29 4.26
CA GLY A 322 16.02 0.91 4.16
C GLY A 322 15.72 -0.25 5.10
N TYR A 323 14.95 -1.24 4.68
CA TYR A 323 14.49 -2.36 5.51
C TYR A 323 13.74 -1.85 6.74
N GLN A 324 12.77 -0.96 6.51
CA GLN A 324 12.04 -0.24 7.54
C GLN A 324 10.68 0.23 7.03
N VAL A 325 9.85 0.69 7.94
CA VAL A 325 8.75 1.59 7.61
C VAL A 325 9.21 2.99 7.95
N SER A 326 9.20 3.91 6.99
CA SER A 326 9.55 5.31 7.19
C SER A 326 8.30 6.18 7.31
N LEU A 327 8.46 7.35 7.93
CA LEU A 327 7.45 8.38 8.08
C LEU A 327 7.91 9.64 7.35
N VAL A 328 7.06 10.14 6.46
CA VAL A 328 7.20 11.48 5.86
C VAL A 328 6.12 12.38 6.46
N GLU A 329 6.55 13.45 7.12
CA GLU A 329 5.64 14.45 7.66
C GLU A 329 5.27 15.46 6.58
N VAL A 330 3.97 15.73 6.45
CA VAL A 330 3.40 16.63 5.46
C VAL A 330 2.64 17.73 6.18
N ASN A 331 2.91 18.99 5.84
CA ASN A 331 2.19 20.13 6.41
C ASN A 331 0.82 20.35 5.73
N GLU A 332 0.04 21.31 6.26
CA GLU A 332 -1.29 21.63 5.72
C GLU A 332 -1.28 22.12 4.26
N GLN A 333 -0.15 22.58 3.75
CA GLN A 333 0.06 23.00 2.37
C GLN A 333 0.46 21.85 1.44
N GLY A 334 0.52 20.61 1.95
CA GLY A 334 0.93 19.43 1.19
C GLY A 334 2.44 19.33 0.93
N GLN A 335 3.27 20.09 1.68
CA GLN A 335 4.72 20.05 1.56
C GLN A 335 5.30 19.06 2.57
N CYS A 336 6.24 18.22 2.11
CA CYS A 336 6.98 17.32 2.98
C CYS A 336 7.98 18.14 3.82
N THR A 337 7.99 17.90 5.13
CA THR A 337 8.80 18.67 6.10
C THR A 337 9.83 17.83 6.83
N SER A 338 9.64 16.51 6.89
CA SER A 338 10.62 15.57 7.43
C SER A 338 10.48 14.19 6.81
N TYR A 339 11.57 13.42 6.85
CA TYR A 339 11.63 12.02 6.48
C TYR A 339 12.50 11.28 7.49
N LYS A 340 11.93 10.27 8.17
CA LYS A 340 12.59 9.56 9.28
C LYS A 340 12.05 8.14 9.43
N PRO A 341 12.80 7.21 10.08
CA PRO A 341 12.27 5.89 10.43
C PRO A 341 11.05 5.99 11.37
N PHE A 342 10.03 5.16 11.11
CA PHE A 342 8.90 4.90 12.01
C PHE A 342 9.04 3.53 12.70
N ALA A 343 9.23 2.45 11.91
CA ALA A 343 9.55 1.12 12.40
C ALA A 343 10.82 0.63 11.74
N SER A 344 11.83 0.23 12.53
CA SER A 344 13.12 -0.21 12.02
C SER A 344 13.62 -1.43 12.80
N GLY A 345 14.65 -2.13 12.28
CA GLY A 345 15.24 -3.27 12.95
C GLY A 345 15.19 -4.56 12.14
N TRP A 346 14.63 -4.57 10.94
CA TRP A 346 14.76 -5.68 9.98
C TRP A 346 16.18 -5.78 9.41
N LEU A 347 16.90 -4.67 9.35
CA LEU A 347 18.33 -4.61 9.08
C LEU A 347 19.09 -4.51 10.39
N GLN A 348 20.09 -5.39 10.56
CA GLN A 348 20.96 -5.49 11.73
C GLN A 348 22.40 -5.07 11.38
N PRO A 349 23.26 -4.82 12.39
CA PRO A 349 24.68 -4.55 12.16
C PRO A 349 25.34 -5.64 11.31
N GLY A 350 26.28 -5.24 10.45
CA GLY A 350 26.97 -6.17 9.54
C GLY A 350 26.17 -6.52 8.28
N ASN A 351 25.17 -5.69 7.92
CA ASN A 351 24.33 -5.90 6.76
C ASN A 351 23.45 -7.18 6.82
N GLU A 352 23.23 -7.72 8.03
CA GLU A 352 22.33 -8.85 8.22
C GLU A 352 20.87 -8.41 8.08
N VAL A 353 20.11 -9.11 7.25
CA VAL A 353 18.69 -8.82 6.96
C VAL A 353 17.86 -10.02 7.36
N TRP A 354 16.86 -9.83 8.21
CA TRP A 354 15.93 -10.89 8.58
C TRP A 354 14.48 -10.66 8.07
N GLY A 355 14.19 -9.45 7.55
CA GLY A 355 12.90 -9.14 6.97
C GLY A 355 13.00 -7.95 6.01
N ARG A 356 11.99 -7.82 5.15
CA ARG A 356 11.90 -6.80 4.08
C ARG A 356 10.46 -6.29 3.96
N PRO A 357 10.11 -5.15 4.57
CA PRO A 357 8.78 -4.55 4.44
C PRO A 357 8.41 -4.28 2.98
N VAL A 358 7.18 -4.64 2.58
CA VAL A 358 6.70 -4.50 1.20
C VAL A 358 5.50 -3.58 1.09
N ASP A 359 4.42 -3.84 1.83
CA ASP A 359 3.17 -3.11 1.70
C ASP A 359 2.54 -2.83 3.07
N LEU A 360 1.66 -1.86 3.08
CA LEU A 360 0.96 -1.38 4.26
C LEU A 360 -0.54 -1.43 4.03
N GLU A 361 -1.32 -1.85 5.04
CA GLU A 361 -2.78 -1.89 4.95
C GLU A 361 -3.40 -1.62 6.33
N TRP A 362 -4.43 -0.77 6.38
CA TRP A 362 -5.11 -0.45 7.62
C TRP A 362 -6.18 -1.47 7.96
N LEU A 363 -6.16 -1.96 9.20
CA LEU A 363 -7.29 -2.74 9.76
C LEU A 363 -8.37 -1.81 10.32
N PRO A 364 -9.63 -2.27 10.40
CA PRO A 364 -10.74 -1.49 10.94
C PRO A 364 -10.56 -1.05 12.40
N ASP A 365 -9.76 -1.76 13.19
CA ASP A 365 -9.42 -1.41 14.57
C ASP A 365 -8.38 -0.26 14.66
N GLY A 366 -7.87 0.19 13.51
CA GLY A 366 -6.87 1.25 13.42
C GLY A 366 -5.43 0.77 13.60
N SER A 367 -5.17 -0.52 13.60
CA SER A 367 -3.81 -1.04 13.50
C SER A 367 -3.34 -1.11 12.04
N LEU A 368 -2.02 -1.10 11.84
CA LEU A 368 -1.37 -1.13 10.54
C LEU A 368 -0.74 -2.50 10.31
N LEU A 369 -1.09 -3.14 9.21
CA LEU A 369 -0.40 -4.33 8.72
C LEU A 369 0.82 -3.94 7.89
N VAL A 370 1.86 -4.76 7.97
CA VAL A 370 3.08 -4.65 7.18
C VAL A 370 3.41 -6.03 6.63
N SER A 371 3.39 -6.21 5.31
CA SER A 371 3.81 -7.46 4.69
C SER A 371 5.33 -7.53 4.53
N ASP A 372 5.86 -8.76 4.53
CA ASP A 372 7.29 -9.06 4.43
C ASP A 372 7.48 -10.30 3.55
N ASP A 373 8.09 -10.12 2.37
CA ASP A 373 8.29 -11.18 1.38
C ASP A 373 9.56 -12.01 1.60
N HIS A 374 10.38 -11.60 2.57
CA HIS A 374 11.59 -12.31 2.98
C HIS A 374 11.35 -13.18 4.21
N ALA A 375 10.61 -12.66 5.17
CA ALA A 375 10.24 -13.40 6.39
C ALA A 375 8.97 -14.25 6.21
N ASP A 376 8.32 -14.19 5.05
CA ASP A 376 7.04 -14.88 4.76
C ASP A 376 5.95 -14.56 5.80
N ALA A 377 5.87 -13.30 6.22
CA ALA A 377 5.04 -12.85 7.34
C ALA A 377 4.27 -11.57 7.06
N ILE A 378 3.25 -11.35 7.88
CA ILE A 378 2.53 -10.08 7.96
C ILE A 378 2.53 -9.65 9.42
N TYR A 379 3.14 -8.50 9.68
CA TYR A 379 3.16 -7.89 11.01
C TYR A 379 1.95 -6.99 11.23
N ARG A 380 1.62 -6.78 12.49
CA ARG A 380 0.61 -5.83 12.93
C ARG A 380 1.25 -4.82 13.89
N ILE A 381 1.19 -3.52 13.54
CA ILE A 381 1.62 -2.41 14.40
C ILE A 381 0.37 -1.76 15.00
N TYR A 382 0.34 -1.62 16.32
CA TYR A 382 -0.81 -1.11 17.06
C TYR A 382 -0.38 -0.27 18.25
N ARG A 383 -1.35 0.41 18.87
CA ARG A 383 -1.15 1.25 20.04
C ARG A 383 -2.12 0.88 21.16
#